data_4dbb692ba5cabeab62c3060667d2e46f
#
_entry.id   4dbb692ba5cabeab62c3060667d2e46f
#
_cell.length_a   1.000
_cell.length_b   1.000
_cell.length_c   1.000
_cell.angle_alpha   90.00
_cell.angle_beta   90.00
_cell.angle_gamma   90.00
#
_symmetry.space_group_name_H-M   'P 1'
#
loop_
_entity.id
_entity.type
_entity.pdbx_description
1 polymer ?
#
loop_
_entity_poly.entity_id
_entity_poly.type
_entity_poly.pdbx_seq_one_letter_code
_entity_poly.pdbx_strand_id
1 'polypeptide(L)'
;HLPFDTFQIDDAWQICHGDWNPKPIYSQRGMKNIADEIKSHGLRPGIWTAPFIADERARVVKEHPEWLLKEKNGEFAVFAGRFFILDVTRSDVLVYFTELYRRLTSGMGFTYHKLDFSRAFVQGKDPDPYDPYITPVEAYVNAVRAIRTGMGEDAYFLMCGGLYDPLIGIVDAQRTGADVTSMWIEPGFDYPTLPYTVKQNTLRYYMNKWWNNDPDALMVRRKTVGSDLQLGLLNDEEVKTFTVNQYFGGGLVCSTEKLAEIDSDRLMNLRHVMPAVNTEPVPRKLTDCERFQSQID
;
A
#
# COMPACT_ATOMS: atom_id res chain seq x y z
N HIS A 1 -18.69 -15.10 11.04
CA HIS A 1 -18.02 -15.12 9.73
C HIS A 1 -17.82 -13.67 9.26
N LEU A 2 -16.61 -13.30 8.86
CA LEU A 2 -16.29 -12.04 8.21
C LEU A 2 -16.08 -12.34 6.71
N PRO A 3 -16.74 -11.61 5.79
CA PRO A 3 -16.69 -11.92 4.36
C PRO A 3 -15.45 -11.29 3.68
N PHE A 4 -14.25 -11.64 4.15
CA PHE A 4 -13.02 -11.30 3.43
C PHE A 4 -12.95 -12.05 2.11
N ASP A 5 -12.43 -11.40 1.08
CA ASP A 5 -12.22 -11.96 -0.26
C ASP A 5 -10.73 -12.07 -0.64
N THR A 6 -9.85 -11.43 0.11
CA THR A 6 -8.41 -11.35 -0.18
C THR A 6 -7.59 -11.62 1.08
N PHE A 7 -6.50 -12.37 0.94
CA PHE A 7 -5.46 -12.50 1.95
C PHE A 7 -4.13 -12.02 1.36
N GLN A 8 -3.60 -10.91 1.91
CA GLN A 8 -2.37 -10.31 1.44
C GLN A 8 -1.20 -10.63 2.37
N ILE A 9 -0.07 -11.01 1.78
CA ILE A 9 1.22 -11.09 2.45
C ILE A 9 1.88 -9.71 2.29
N ASP A 10 2.05 -9.01 3.41
CA ASP A 10 2.64 -7.66 3.43
C ASP A 10 4.18 -7.72 3.47
N ASP A 11 4.86 -6.58 3.68
CA ASP A 11 6.32 -6.45 3.73
C ASP A 11 6.99 -7.53 4.59
N ALA A 12 8.26 -7.74 4.36
CA ALA A 12 9.12 -8.71 5.03
C ALA A 12 9.00 -10.19 4.57
N TRP A 13 8.28 -10.51 3.50
CA TRP A 13 8.32 -11.83 2.87
C TRP A 13 9.59 -12.06 2.03
N GLN A 14 10.08 -11.01 1.40
CA GLN A 14 11.27 -10.96 0.54
C GLN A 14 12.56 -10.88 1.36
N ILE A 15 13.68 -11.26 0.74
CA ILE A 15 15.03 -11.20 1.36
C ILE A 15 15.36 -9.76 1.77
N CYS A 16 15.22 -8.81 0.84
CA CYS A 16 15.33 -7.37 1.06
C CYS A 16 14.60 -6.62 -0.06
N HIS A 17 14.40 -5.31 0.11
CA HIS A 17 13.86 -4.46 -0.95
C HIS A 17 14.79 -4.49 -2.18
N GLY A 18 14.22 -4.68 -3.36
CA GLY A 18 14.97 -4.87 -4.61
C GLY A 18 15.36 -6.33 -4.88
N ASP A 19 15.33 -7.21 -3.89
CA ASP A 19 15.52 -8.65 -4.07
C ASP A 19 14.21 -9.38 -3.72
N TRP A 20 13.36 -9.53 -4.73
CA TRP A 20 12.00 -10.08 -4.63
C TRP A 20 11.98 -11.60 -4.64
N ASN A 21 12.97 -12.22 -4.00
CA ASN A 21 12.99 -13.65 -3.68
C ASN A 21 12.54 -13.85 -2.23
N PRO A 22 11.81 -14.93 -1.94
CA PRO A 22 11.29 -15.17 -0.60
C PRO A 22 12.39 -15.52 0.40
N LYS A 23 12.24 -15.08 1.65
CA LYS A 23 13.05 -15.52 2.78
C LYS A 23 12.96 -17.04 2.95
N PRO A 24 13.96 -17.69 3.61
CA PRO A 24 14.00 -19.14 3.78
C PRO A 24 12.69 -19.75 4.33
N ILE A 25 12.05 -19.11 5.29
CA ILE A 25 10.78 -19.56 5.88
C ILE A 25 9.65 -19.69 4.85
N TYR A 26 9.64 -18.82 3.84
CA TYR A 26 8.66 -18.85 2.75
C TYR A 26 9.12 -19.73 1.60
N SER A 27 10.43 -19.72 1.29
CA SER A 27 10.97 -20.51 0.18
C SER A 27 10.91 -22.04 0.43
N GLN A 28 11.04 -22.47 1.68
CA GLN A 28 10.89 -23.88 2.07
C GLN A 28 9.47 -24.42 1.78
N ARG A 29 8.47 -23.58 1.96
CA ARG A 29 7.07 -23.91 1.66
C ARG A 29 6.74 -23.69 0.18
N GLY A 30 7.40 -22.75 -0.47
CA GLY A 30 7.16 -22.29 -1.84
C GLY A 30 6.04 -21.26 -1.92
N MET A 31 6.33 -20.10 -2.51
CA MET A 31 5.34 -19.01 -2.63
C MET A 31 4.10 -19.43 -3.41
N LYS A 32 4.28 -20.26 -4.46
CA LYS A 32 3.14 -20.81 -5.22
C LYS A 32 2.23 -21.66 -4.35
N ASN A 33 2.78 -22.55 -3.51
CA ASN A 33 1.99 -23.41 -2.62
C ASN A 33 1.22 -22.55 -1.59
N ILE A 34 1.81 -21.47 -1.11
CA ILE A 34 1.14 -20.52 -0.20
C ILE A 34 -0.02 -19.83 -0.93
N ALA A 35 0.18 -19.38 -2.16
CA ALA A 35 -0.88 -18.76 -2.95
C ALA A 35 -2.02 -19.78 -3.25
N ASP A 36 -1.69 -21.02 -3.57
CA ASP A 36 -2.65 -22.09 -3.82
C ASP A 36 -3.46 -22.45 -2.54
N GLU A 37 -2.82 -22.42 -1.37
CA GLU A 37 -3.50 -22.60 -0.08
C GLU A 37 -4.48 -21.45 0.20
N ILE A 38 -4.08 -20.20 0.00
CA ILE A 38 -4.97 -19.04 0.13
C ILE A 38 -6.21 -19.23 -0.77
N LYS A 39 -6.01 -19.63 -2.02
CA LYS A 39 -7.08 -19.92 -2.98
C LYS A 39 -7.99 -21.08 -2.51
N SER A 40 -7.43 -22.11 -1.89
CA SER A 40 -8.20 -23.25 -1.39
C SER A 40 -9.19 -22.86 -0.28
N HIS A 41 -8.94 -21.75 0.40
CA HIS A 41 -9.87 -21.14 1.36
C HIS A 41 -10.87 -20.18 0.72
N GLY A 42 -10.92 -20.06 -0.61
CA GLY A 42 -11.82 -19.16 -1.33
C GLY A 42 -11.36 -17.70 -1.33
N LEU A 43 -10.09 -17.44 -1.00
CA LEU A 43 -9.53 -16.11 -0.91
C LEU A 43 -8.61 -15.81 -2.11
N ARG A 44 -8.55 -14.55 -2.52
CA ARG A 44 -7.58 -14.06 -3.51
C ARG A 44 -6.21 -13.92 -2.84
N PRO A 45 -5.14 -14.52 -3.39
CA PRO A 45 -3.80 -14.31 -2.85
C PRO A 45 -3.23 -12.96 -3.25
N GLY A 46 -2.83 -12.18 -2.23
CA GLY A 46 -2.20 -10.88 -2.38
C GLY A 46 -0.76 -10.85 -1.94
N ILE A 47 0.03 -9.95 -2.53
CA ILE A 47 1.43 -9.74 -2.20
C ILE A 47 1.81 -8.26 -2.26
N TRP A 48 2.64 -7.84 -1.30
CA TRP A 48 3.22 -6.50 -1.22
C TRP A 48 4.56 -6.43 -1.95
N THR A 49 4.85 -5.30 -2.61
CA THR A 49 6.15 -5.01 -3.23
C THR A 49 6.43 -3.50 -3.21
N ALA A 50 7.73 -3.13 -3.34
CA ALA A 50 8.19 -1.76 -3.50
C ALA A 50 9.31 -1.68 -4.57
N PRO A 51 8.99 -1.90 -5.86
CA PRO A 51 10.01 -2.12 -6.89
C PRO A 51 10.82 -0.88 -7.26
N PHE A 52 10.38 0.32 -6.92
CA PHE A 52 11.09 1.57 -7.20
C PHE A 52 12.31 1.81 -6.31
N ILE A 53 12.45 1.03 -5.23
CA ILE A 53 13.52 1.17 -4.26
C ILE A 53 14.29 -0.14 -4.08
N ALA A 54 15.57 -0.03 -3.70
CA ALA A 54 16.43 -1.18 -3.45
C ALA A 54 17.35 -0.94 -2.24
N ASP A 55 17.49 -1.98 -1.41
CA ASP A 55 18.48 -2.05 -0.35
C ASP A 55 19.87 -2.24 -0.96
N GLU A 56 20.92 -1.70 -0.35
CA GLU A 56 22.29 -1.82 -0.82
C GLU A 56 22.77 -3.28 -0.99
N ARG A 57 22.15 -4.20 -0.23
CA ARG A 57 22.47 -5.63 -0.28
C ARG A 57 21.79 -6.36 -1.42
N ALA A 58 20.78 -5.74 -2.06
CA ALA A 58 19.98 -6.36 -3.09
C ALA A 58 20.83 -6.77 -4.30
N ARG A 59 20.47 -7.88 -4.93
CA ARG A 59 21.13 -8.37 -6.13
C ARG A 59 21.06 -7.35 -7.26
N VAL A 60 19.92 -6.71 -7.45
CA VAL A 60 19.72 -5.67 -8.48
C VAL A 60 20.74 -4.53 -8.36
N VAL A 61 21.10 -4.13 -7.13
CA VAL A 61 22.09 -3.08 -6.89
C VAL A 61 23.51 -3.53 -7.27
N LYS A 62 23.83 -4.80 -7.03
CA LYS A 62 25.16 -5.38 -7.30
C LYS A 62 25.35 -5.76 -8.77
N GLU A 63 24.29 -6.31 -9.37
CA GLU A 63 24.32 -6.82 -10.75
C GLU A 63 24.08 -5.70 -11.78
N HIS A 64 23.32 -4.67 -11.39
CA HIS A 64 22.89 -3.56 -12.24
C HIS A 64 23.05 -2.19 -11.57
N PRO A 65 24.26 -1.80 -11.13
CA PRO A 65 24.45 -0.47 -10.52
C PRO A 65 24.11 0.68 -11.48
N GLU A 66 24.15 0.44 -12.80
CA GLU A 66 23.72 1.40 -13.82
C GLU A 66 22.23 1.67 -13.84
N TRP A 67 21.42 0.85 -13.17
CA TRP A 67 19.95 1.06 -13.02
C TRP A 67 19.60 2.01 -11.89
N LEU A 68 20.57 2.41 -11.08
CA LEU A 68 20.33 3.29 -9.96
C LEU A 68 20.29 4.75 -10.44
N LEU A 69 19.26 5.47 -10.00
CA LEU A 69 19.13 6.91 -10.26
C LEU A 69 20.31 7.64 -9.62
N LYS A 70 20.92 8.56 -10.35
CA LYS A 70 21.97 9.43 -9.85
C LYS A 70 21.43 10.82 -9.54
N GLU A 71 22.13 11.51 -8.68
CA GLU A 71 22.03 12.94 -8.47
C GLU A 71 23.08 13.64 -9.35
N LYS A 72 22.90 14.92 -9.67
CA LYS A 72 23.86 15.70 -10.49
C LYS A 72 25.29 15.80 -9.90
N ASN A 73 25.44 15.55 -8.60
CA ASN A 73 26.75 15.47 -7.97
C ASN A 73 27.46 14.12 -8.23
N GLY A 74 26.80 13.19 -8.93
CA GLY A 74 27.31 11.85 -9.27
C GLY A 74 27.04 10.78 -8.23
N GLU A 75 26.48 11.12 -7.06
CA GLU A 75 26.08 10.16 -6.05
C GLU A 75 24.76 9.46 -6.43
N PHE A 76 24.48 8.31 -5.84
CA PHE A 76 23.17 7.67 -6.03
C PHE A 76 22.07 8.37 -5.22
N ALA A 77 20.93 8.56 -5.87
CA ALA A 77 19.74 9.09 -5.22
C ALA A 77 19.21 8.11 -4.17
N VAL A 78 18.83 8.63 -2.99
CA VAL A 78 18.43 7.82 -1.84
C VAL A 78 17.04 8.24 -1.35
N PHE A 79 16.15 7.27 -1.21
CA PHE A 79 14.85 7.44 -0.59
C PHE A 79 14.91 7.14 0.91
N ALA A 80 14.29 8.00 1.73
CA ALA A 80 14.24 7.90 3.19
C ALA A 80 15.62 7.71 3.86
N GLY A 81 16.69 8.24 3.24
CA GLY A 81 18.06 8.15 3.74
C GLY A 81 18.65 6.73 3.77
N ARG A 82 18.02 5.76 3.11
CA ARG A 82 18.36 4.35 3.23
C ARG A 82 18.36 3.56 1.92
N PHE A 83 17.36 3.76 1.06
CA PHE A 83 17.17 2.92 -0.11
C PHE A 83 17.61 3.63 -1.37
N PHE A 84 18.35 2.96 -2.23
CA PHE A 84 18.59 3.44 -3.58
C PHE A 84 17.30 3.47 -4.39
N ILE A 85 17.23 4.38 -5.34
CA ILE A 85 16.09 4.56 -6.24
C ILE A 85 16.45 3.96 -7.60
N LEU A 86 15.57 3.18 -8.21
CA LEU A 86 15.75 2.72 -9.58
C LEU A 86 15.37 3.81 -10.58
N ASP A 87 16.20 3.99 -11.62
CA ASP A 87 15.95 4.95 -12.68
C ASP A 87 14.94 4.41 -13.69
N VAL A 88 13.69 4.78 -13.52
CA VAL A 88 12.59 4.32 -14.39
C VAL A 88 12.50 5.06 -15.73
N THR A 89 13.47 5.94 -16.06
CA THR A 89 13.63 6.44 -17.43
C THR A 89 14.29 5.40 -18.33
N ARG A 90 14.89 4.36 -17.75
CA ARG A 90 15.58 3.28 -18.46
C ARG A 90 14.61 2.21 -18.92
N SER A 91 14.66 1.85 -20.19
CA SER A 91 13.83 0.79 -20.76
C SER A 91 14.11 -0.60 -20.18
N ASP A 92 15.35 -0.89 -19.82
CA ASP A 92 15.73 -2.16 -19.18
C ASP A 92 15.17 -2.32 -17.77
N VAL A 93 15.04 -1.23 -17.00
CA VAL A 93 14.30 -1.21 -15.71
C VAL A 93 12.80 -1.47 -15.91
N LEU A 94 12.21 -0.91 -16.96
CA LEU A 94 10.79 -1.17 -17.27
C LEU A 94 10.56 -2.66 -17.65
N VAL A 95 11.47 -3.25 -18.41
CA VAL A 95 11.45 -4.69 -18.73
C VAL A 95 11.59 -5.51 -17.45
N TYR A 96 12.52 -5.17 -16.57
CA TYR A 96 12.67 -5.83 -15.26
C TYR A 96 11.37 -5.79 -14.45
N PHE A 97 10.69 -4.63 -14.38
CA PHE A 97 9.40 -4.53 -13.68
C PHE A 97 8.34 -5.44 -14.31
N THR A 98 8.24 -5.45 -15.64
CA THR A 98 7.29 -6.33 -16.34
C THR A 98 7.55 -7.81 -16.00
N GLU A 99 8.80 -8.26 -16.05
CA GLU A 99 9.16 -9.65 -15.75
C GLU A 99 8.94 -10.01 -14.27
N LEU A 100 9.27 -9.08 -13.36
CA LEU A 100 9.02 -9.26 -11.93
C LEU A 100 7.54 -9.56 -11.67
N TYR A 101 6.65 -8.71 -12.19
CA TYR A 101 5.22 -8.88 -11.93
C TYR A 101 4.61 -10.07 -12.68
N ARG A 102 5.11 -10.41 -13.87
CA ARG A 102 4.74 -11.67 -14.55
C ARG A 102 5.11 -12.88 -13.69
N ARG A 103 6.30 -12.89 -13.08
CA ARG A 103 6.73 -13.95 -12.17
C ARG A 103 5.85 -14.05 -10.94
N LEU A 104 5.50 -12.91 -10.31
CA LEU A 104 4.64 -12.90 -9.12
C LEU A 104 3.22 -13.36 -9.45
N THR A 105 2.66 -12.95 -10.58
CA THR A 105 1.28 -13.31 -10.98
C THR A 105 1.24 -14.70 -11.59
N SER A 106 1.81 -14.90 -12.77
CA SER A 106 1.70 -16.16 -13.51
C SER A 106 2.57 -17.27 -12.89
N GLY A 107 3.75 -16.92 -12.38
CA GLY A 107 4.68 -17.90 -11.81
C GLY A 107 4.31 -18.34 -10.39
N MET A 108 3.93 -17.40 -9.52
CA MET A 108 3.63 -17.66 -8.12
C MET A 108 2.14 -17.65 -7.79
N GLY A 109 1.27 -17.13 -8.66
CA GLY A 109 -0.18 -17.18 -8.52
C GLY A 109 -0.81 -16.06 -7.69
N PHE A 110 -0.09 -14.98 -7.39
CA PHE A 110 -0.65 -13.82 -6.72
C PHE A 110 -1.42 -12.94 -7.70
N THR A 111 -2.67 -12.65 -7.39
CA THR A 111 -3.57 -11.87 -8.27
C THR A 111 -4.08 -10.58 -7.62
N TYR A 112 -3.53 -10.22 -6.46
CA TYR A 112 -3.71 -8.92 -5.81
C TYR A 112 -2.31 -8.38 -5.47
N HIS A 113 -1.98 -7.20 -5.95
CA HIS A 113 -0.67 -6.57 -5.78
C HIS A 113 -0.82 -5.23 -5.05
N LYS A 114 -0.23 -5.13 -3.86
CA LYS A 114 -0.01 -3.84 -3.18
C LYS A 114 1.39 -3.38 -3.52
N LEU A 115 1.48 -2.26 -4.23
CA LEU A 115 2.74 -1.62 -4.58
C LEU A 115 2.95 -0.39 -3.73
N ASP A 116 4.11 -0.31 -3.08
CA ASP A 116 4.45 0.78 -2.16
C ASP A 116 5.67 1.58 -2.62
N PHE A 117 5.89 2.73 -1.98
CA PHE A 117 7.01 3.64 -2.17
C PHE A 117 7.28 4.07 -3.62
N SER A 118 6.29 3.97 -4.50
CA SER A 118 6.47 4.25 -5.94
C SER A 118 6.87 5.70 -6.22
N ARG A 119 6.41 6.67 -5.39
CA ARG A 119 6.79 8.08 -5.54
C ARG A 119 8.26 8.38 -5.24
N ALA A 120 9.04 7.40 -4.74
CA ALA A 120 10.47 7.58 -4.46
C ALA A 120 11.22 8.19 -5.67
N PHE A 121 10.90 7.74 -6.88
CA PHE A 121 11.52 8.26 -8.10
C PHE A 121 11.29 9.77 -8.32
N VAL A 122 10.08 10.27 -8.03
CA VAL A 122 9.76 11.71 -8.22
C VAL A 122 10.15 12.57 -7.03
N GLN A 123 10.73 12.01 -5.98
CA GLN A 123 11.18 12.71 -4.78
C GLN A 123 12.70 12.90 -4.70
N GLY A 124 13.45 12.58 -5.75
CA GLY A 124 14.89 12.89 -5.86
C GLY A 124 15.14 14.39 -5.65
N LYS A 125 16.24 14.74 -4.97
CA LYS A 125 16.56 16.14 -4.64
C LYS A 125 17.03 16.91 -5.86
N ASP A 126 17.96 16.36 -6.60
CA ASP A 126 18.51 16.95 -7.83
C ASP A 126 18.87 15.83 -8.81
N PRO A 127 17.86 15.11 -9.33
CA PRO A 127 18.07 13.88 -10.10
C PRO A 127 18.76 14.16 -11.44
N ASP A 128 19.62 13.20 -11.82
CA ASP A 128 20.29 13.13 -13.12
C ASP A 128 19.91 11.78 -13.79
N PRO A 129 18.69 11.69 -14.36
CA PRO A 129 18.17 10.46 -14.92
C PRO A 129 18.92 10.09 -16.21
N TYR A 130 18.87 8.80 -16.55
CA TYR A 130 19.47 8.25 -17.77
C TYR A 130 18.91 8.90 -19.04
N ASP A 131 17.58 9.11 -19.09
CA ASP A 131 16.94 9.87 -20.18
C ASP A 131 16.40 11.21 -19.63
N PRO A 132 17.11 12.30 -19.85
CA PRO A 132 16.70 13.62 -19.36
C PRO A 132 15.55 14.24 -20.16
N TYR A 133 15.14 13.65 -21.28
CA TYR A 133 14.06 14.15 -22.13
C TYR A 133 12.66 13.65 -21.71
N ILE A 134 12.60 12.60 -20.88
CA ILE A 134 11.35 12.11 -20.30
C ILE A 134 11.06 12.84 -18.99
N THR A 135 9.89 13.44 -18.87
CA THR A 135 9.52 14.09 -17.61
C THR A 135 9.40 13.08 -16.46
N PRO A 136 9.69 13.45 -15.20
CA PRO A 136 9.59 12.53 -14.07
C PRO A 136 8.20 11.88 -13.93
N VAL A 137 7.14 12.62 -14.22
CA VAL A 137 5.76 12.07 -14.17
C VAL A 137 5.52 11.07 -15.29
N GLU A 138 5.99 11.36 -16.50
CA GLU A 138 5.88 10.45 -17.63
C GLU A 138 6.66 9.14 -17.41
N ALA A 139 7.91 9.24 -16.93
CA ALA A 139 8.72 8.07 -16.58
C ALA A 139 8.03 7.22 -15.49
N TYR A 140 7.47 7.87 -14.47
CA TYR A 140 6.69 7.23 -13.42
C TYR A 140 5.48 6.48 -13.99
N VAL A 141 4.69 7.11 -14.85
CA VAL A 141 3.51 6.48 -15.49
C VAL A 141 3.91 5.31 -16.35
N ASN A 142 4.99 5.43 -17.14
CA ASN A 142 5.53 4.35 -17.97
C ASN A 142 5.94 3.14 -17.11
N ALA A 143 6.57 3.38 -15.96
CA ALA A 143 6.93 2.32 -15.02
C ALA A 143 5.69 1.62 -14.43
N VAL A 144 4.68 2.36 -14.01
CA VAL A 144 3.43 1.77 -13.49
C VAL A 144 2.68 0.99 -14.58
N ARG A 145 2.69 1.45 -15.81
CA ARG A 145 2.14 0.70 -16.97
C ARG A 145 2.91 -0.57 -17.28
N ALA A 146 4.25 -0.55 -17.18
CA ALA A 146 5.08 -1.73 -17.33
C ALA A 146 4.74 -2.80 -16.26
N ILE A 147 4.52 -2.36 -15.02
CA ILE A 147 4.04 -3.19 -13.92
C ILE A 147 2.65 -3.79 -14.23
N ARG A 148 1.68 -2.96 -14.66
CA ARG A 148 0.35 -3.42 -15.06
C ARG A 148 0.44 -4.46 -16.19
N THR A 149 1.28 -4.24 -17.18
CA THR A 149 1.53 -5.19 -18.27
C THR A 149 2.06 -6.53 -17.73
N GLY A 150 2.97 -6.49 -16.76
CA GLY A 150 3.53 -7.70 -16.15
C GLY A 150 2.53 -8.50 -15.34
N MET A 151 1.67 -7.83 -14.55
CA MET A 151 0.68 -8.50 -13.72
C MET A 151 -0.57 -8.96 -14.50
N GLY A 152 -0.85 -8.35 -15.65
CA GLY A 152 -2.05 -8.58 -16.45
C GLY A 152 -3.26 -7.79 -15.96
N GLU A 153 -4.27 -7.64 -16.83
CA GLU A 153 -5.46 -6.81 -16.57
C GLU A 153 -6.39 -7.42 -15.51
N ASP A 154 -6.39 -8.75 -15.34
CA ASP A 154 -7.25 -9.45 -14.36
C ASP A 154 -6.72 -9.37 -12.91
N ALA A 155 -5.47 -8.96 -12.74
CA ALA A 155 -4.89 -8.78 -11.42
C ALA A 155 -5.35 -7.46 -10.79
N TYR A 156 -5.68 -7.49 -9.50
CA TYR A 156 -6.04 -6.29 -8.74
C TYR A 156 -4.80 -5.51 -8.33
N PHE A 157 -4.77 -4.22 -8.64
CA PHE A 157 -3.62 -3.35 -8.42
C PHE A 157 -3.93 -2.25 -7.41
N LEU A 158 -3.47 -2.42 -6.17
CA LEU A 158 -3.49 -1.39 -5.14
C LEU A 158 -2.17 -0.62 -5.15
N MET A 159 -2.26 0.69 -5.32
CA MET A 159 -1.12 1.60 -5.18
C MET A 159 -1.10 2.22 -3.78
N CYS A 160 0.02 2.09 -3.07
CA CYS A 160 0.30 2.77 -1.81
C CYS A 160 1.41 3.80 -2.00
N GLY A 161 1.19 5.02 -1.53
CA GLY A 161 2.19 6.09 -1.65
C GLY A 161 2.50 6.55 -3.08
N GLY A 162 1.59 6.32 -4.05
CA GLY A 162 1.73 6.79 -5.43
C GLY A 162 1.28 8.24 -5.65
N LEU A 163 1.51 8.74 -6.85
CA LEU A 163 0.85 9.94 -7.35
C LEU A 163 -0.62 9.60 -7.64
N TYR A 164 -1.53 10.58 -7.44
CA TYR A 164 -2.95 10.30 -7.67
C TYR A 164 -3.33 10.46 -9.15
N ASP A 165 -3.40 11.70 -9.63
CA ASP A 165 -3.98 12.01 -10.94
C ASP A 165 -3.37 11.21 -12.12
N PRO A 166 -2.05 11.00 -12.20
CA PRO A 166 -1.47 10.28 -13.33
C PRO A 166 -1.84 8.79 -13.38
N LEU A 167 -2.39 8.23 -12.30
CA LEU A 167 -2.71 6.80 -12.21
C LEU A 167 -4.18 6.47 -12.47
N ILE A 168 -5.00 7.49 -12.75
CA ILE A 168 -6.41 7.28 -13.13
C ILE A 168 -6.50 6.39 -14.37
N GLY A 169 -7.25 5.28 -14.24
CA GLY A 169 -7.40 4.29 -15.30
C GLY A 169 -6.26 3.27 -15.42
N ILE A 170 -5.27 3.29 -14.51
CA ILE A 170 -4.17 2.30 -14.50
C ILE A 170 -4.26 1.39 -13.28
N VAL A 171 -4.63 1.93 -12.12
CA VAL A 171 -4.74 1.19 -10.86
C VAL A 171 -6.19 0.98 -10.45
N ASP A 172 -6.46 -0.09 -9.70
CA ASP A 172 -7.80 -0.44 -9.25
C ASP A 172 -8.12 0.15 -7.87
N ALA A 173 -7.09 0.43 -7.09
CA ALA A 173 -7.22 1.03 -5.76
C ALA A 173 -6.02 1.92 -5.43
N GLN A 174 -6.26 2.88 -4.52
CA GLN A 174 -5.24 3.83 -4.09
C GLN A 174 -5.35 4.12 -2.59
N ARG A 175 -4.23 4.04 -1.87
CA ARG A 175 -4.13 4.46 -0.48
C ARG A 175 -4.44 5.95 -0.35
N THR A 176 -5.31 6.30 0.58
CA THR A 176 -5.77 7.68 0.78
C THR A 176 -4.86 8.51 1.70
N GLY A 177 -4.05 7.87 2.53
CA GLY A 177 -3.20 8.55 3.51
C GLY A 177 -1.91 7.79 3.83
N ALA A 178 -1.22 8.24 4.88
CA ALA A 178 -0.12 7.51 5.49
C ALA A 178 -0.62 6.23 6.17
N ASP A 179 0.31 5.37 6.59
CA ASP A 179 -0.06 4.17 7.34
C ASP A 179 -0.83 4.53 8.61
N VAL A 180 -1.87 3.74 8.88
CA VAL A 180 -2.68 3.91 10.09
C VAL A 180 -1.89 3.49 11.33
N THR A 181 -2.11 4.21 12.43
CA THR A 181 -1.60 3.83 13.75
C THR A 181 -2.76 3.56 14.71
N SER A 182 -2.53 2.75 15.74
CA SER A 182 -3.52 2.47 16.77
C SER A 182 -3.57 3.56 17.86
N MET A 183 -3.24 4.81 17.50
CA MET A 183 -3.19 5.94 18.41
C MET A 183 -4.10 7.05 17.94
N TRP A 184 -4.86 7.62 18.89
CA TRP A 184 -5.65 8.83 18.60
C TRP A 184 -4.78 10.08 18.65
N ILE A 185 -4.14 10.31 19.79
CA ILE A 185 -3.17 11.40 20.00
C ILE A 185 -2.07 10.88 20.93
N GLU A 186 -0.81 11.06 20.54
CA GLU A 186 0.34 10.80 21.38
C GLU A 186 1.24 12.04 21.39
N PRO A 187 1.33 12.79 22.49
CA PRO A 187 2.22 13.95 22.59
C PRO A 187 3.68 13.56 22.35
N GLY A 188 4.34 14.27 21.41
CA GLY A 188 5.73 14.00 21.04
C GLY A 188 5.93 12.86 20.04
N PHE A 189 4.87 12.24 19.55
CA PHE A 189 4.94 11.26 18.48
C PHE A 189 4.91 11.97 17.11
N ASP A 190 5.98 11.81 16.33
CA ASP A 190 6.20 12.54 15.07
C ASP A 190 5.68 11.78 13.84
N TYR A 191 4.70 10.90 14.02
CA TYR A 191 4.07 10.14 12.96
C TYR A 191 2.56 10.43 12.89
N PRO A 192 1.94 10.40 11.71
CA PRO A 192 0.50 10.62 11.58
C PRO A 192 -0.32 9.68 12.46
N THR A 193 -1.14 10.26 13.34
CA THR A 193 -2.07 9.52 14.21
C THR A 193 -3.43 9.34 13.55
N LEU A 194 -4.34 8.60 14.17
CA LEU A 194 -5.62 8.25 13.58
C LEU A 194 -6.48 9.44 13.13
N PRO A 195 -6.55 10.58 13.84
CA PRO A 195 -7.24 11.78 13.34
C PRO A 195 -6.72 12.28 11.99
N TYR A 196 -5.43 12.13 11.73
CA TYR A 196 -4.87 12.45 10.42
C TYR A 196 -5.42 11.52 9.34
N THR A 197 -5.48 10.21 9.60
CA THR A 197 -6.06 9.22 8.67
C THR A 197 -7.53 9.51 8.40
N VAL A 198 -8.32 9.77 9.45
CA VAL A 198 -9.73 10.17 9.35
C VAL A 198 -9.88 11.41 8.46
N LYS A 199 -9.02 12.43 8.64
CA LYS A 199 -9.02 13.64 7.83
C LYS A 199 -8.70 13.34 6.36
N GLN A 200 -7.68 12.52 6.09
CA GLN A 200 -7.29 12.17 4.71
C GLN A 200 -8.40 11.40 4.00
N ASN A 201 -9.01 10.41 4.65
CA ASN A 201 -10.10 9.64 4.10
C ASN A 201 -11.29 10.55 3.72
N THR A 202 -11.64 11.47 4.60
CA THR A 202 -12.75 12.40 4.34
C THR A 202 -12.44 13.38 3.21
N LEU A 203 -11.23 13.94 3.16
CA LEU A 203 -10.86 14.88 2.11
C LEU A 203 -10.76 14.22 0.72
N ARG A 204 -10.55 12.89 0.69
CA ARG A 204 -10.32 12.11 -0.54
C ARG A 204 -11.46 11.15 -0.89
N TYR A 205 -12.60 11.21 -0.19
CA TYR A 205 -13.75 10.33 -0.47
C TYR A 205 -14.16 10.33 -1.94
N TYR A 206 -14.11 11.49 -2.59
CA TYR A 206 -14.50 11.66 -4.00
C TYR A 206 -13.66 10.84 -4.98
N MET A 207 -12.45 10.41 -4.58
CA MET A 207 -11.56 9.61 -5.41
C MET A 207 -12.10 8.18 -5.66
N ASN A 208 -13.09 7.72 -4.87
CA ASN A 208 -13.84 6.48 -5.16
C ASN A 208 -14.53 6.47 -6.55
N LYS A 209 -14.61 7.63 -7.21
CA LYS A 209 -15.10 7.71 -8.60
C LYS A 209 -14.11 7.18 -9.64
N TRP A 210 -12.85 7.05 -9.27
CA TRP A 210 -11.77 6.63 -10.17
C TRP A 210 -11.22 5.24 -9.86
N TRP A 211 -11.21 4.87 -8.57
CA TRP A 211 -10.69 3.61 -8.05
C TRP A 211 -11.34 3.31 -6.69
N ASN A 212 -11.04 2.17 -6.11
CA ASN A 212 -11.41 1.93 -4.72
C ASN A 212 -10.42 2.64 -3.79
N ASN A 213 -10.91 3.55 -2.95
CA ASN A 213 -10.09 4.14 -1.89
C ASN A 213 -9.61 3.07 -0.92
N ASP A 214 -8.34 3.12 -0.53
CA ASP A 214 -7.79 2.32 0.55
C ASP A 214 -7.55 3.22 1.78
N PRO A 215 -8.42 3.16 2.80
CA PRO A 215 -8.26 3.92 4.03
C PRO A 215 -7.23 3.33 4.99
N ASP A 216 -6.55 2.25 4.59
CA ASP A 216 -5.74 1.39 5.42
C ASP A 216 -6.53 0.52 6.41
N ALA A 217 -5.84 -0.21 7.28
CA ALA A 217 -6.46 -1.19 8.17
C ALA A 217 -7.33 -0.55 9.25
N LEU A 218 -8.54 -1.10 9.41
CA LEU A 218 -9.38 -0.77 10.54
C LEU A 218 -8.81 -1.41 11.82
N MET A 219 -8.28 -0.58 12.71
CA MET A 219 -7.69 -0.98 13.98
C MET A 219 -8.78 -1.10 15.06
N VAL A 220 -9.02 -2.32 15.55
CA VAL A 220 -10.05 -2.59 16.57
C VAL A 220 -9.51 -3.24 17.84
N ARG A 221 -8.25 -3.58 17.90
CA ARG A 221 -7.62 -4.29 19.03
C ARG A 221 -7.60 -3.47 20.33
N ARG A 222 -7.69 -4.16 21.47
CA ARG A 222 -7.47 -3.61 22.83
C ARG A 222 -6.08 -3.89 23.39
N LYS A 223 -5.29 -4.74 22.72
CA LYS A 223 -3.95 -5.13 23.17
C LYS A 223 -2.99 -5.08 22.01
N THR A 224 -1.79 -4.60 22.25
CA THR A 224 -0.67 -4.79 21.32
C THR A 224 -0.27 -6.27 21.37
N VAL A 225 -0.23 -6.91 20.21
CA VAL A 225 0.18 -8.31 20.12
C VAL A 225 1.50 -8.37 19.38
N GLY A 226 2.55 -8.76 20.08
CA GLY A 226 3.82 -9.20 19.50
C GLY A 226 4.70 -8.14 18.86
N SER A 227 4.55 -6.86 19.21
CA SER A 227 5.52 -5.81 18.83
C SER A 227 6.12 -5.19 20.11
N ASP A 228 7.43 -4.89 20.06
CA ASP A 228 8.11 -4.09 21.08
C ASP A 228 7.64 -2.62 21.11
N LEU A 229 6.83 -2.22 20.13
CA LEU A 229 6.18 -0.92 20.06
C LEU A 229 4.92 -0.95 20.94
N GLN A 230 5.03 -0.36 22.13
CA GLN A 230 3.87 -0.02 22.96
C GLN A 230 3.14 1.17 22.33
N LEU A 231 2.36 0.91 21.31
CA LEU A 231 1.49 1.93 20.73
C LEU A 231 0.28 2.15 21.65
N GLY A 232 -0.10 3.40 21.85
CA GLY A 232 -1.33 3.75 22.55
C GLY A 232 -2.53 3.06 21.90
N LEU A 233 -3.42 2.48 22.71
CA LEU A 233 -4.57 1.75 22.22
C LEU A 233 -5.79 2.65 22.14
N LEU A 234 -6.62 2.43 21.12
CA LEU A 234 -7.84 3.16 20.92
C LEU A 234 -8.89 2.75 21.95
N ASN A 235 -9.58 3.73 22.56
CA ASN A 235 -10.78 3.49 23.34
C ASN A 235 -11.97 3.14 22.45
N ASP A 236 -13.13 2.81 23.05
CA ASP A 236 -14.29 2.35 22.29
C ASP A 236 -14.88 3.43 21.37
N GLU A 237 -14.87 4.70 21.78
CA GLU A 237 -15.41 5.79 20.98
C GLU A 237 -14.47 6.16 19.81
N GLU A 238 -13.18 6.06 20.02
CA GLU A 238 -12.18 6.26 18.95
C GLU A 238 -12.30 5.19 17.86
N VAL A 239 -12.47 3.92 18.26
CA VAL A 239 -12.72 2.83 17.31
C VAL A 239 -14.03 3.01 16.56
N LYS A 240 -15.10 3.37 17.24
CA LYS A 240 -16.39 3.68 16.59
C LYS A 240 -16.27 4.82 15.58
N THR A 241 -15.58 5.89 15.96
CA THR A 241 -15.35 7.04 15.08
C THR A 241 -14.59 6.61 13.82
N PHE A 242 -13.53 5.81 13.98
CA PHE A 242 -12.79 5.31 12.83
C PHE A 242 -13.59 4.33 11.98
N THR A 243 -14.37 3.45 12.61
CA THR A 243 -15.29 2.53 11.94
C THR A 243 -16.28 3.28 11.06
N VAL A 244 -16.93 4.32 11.61
CA VAL A 244 -17.86 5.17 10.88
C VAL A 244 -17.17 5.92 9.75
N ASN A 245 -15.95 6.43 9.98
CA ASN A 245 -15.18 7.10 8.93
C ASN A 245 -14.86 6.16 7.76
N GLN A 246 -14.43 4.93 8.05
CA GLN A 246 -14.16 3.94 6.99
C GLN A 246 -15.44 3.52 6.25
N TYR A 247 -16.54 3.30 6.98
CA TYR A 247 -17.82 2.96 6.37
C TYR A 247 -18.29 4.04 5.38
N PHE A 248 -18.26 5.30 5.77
CA PHE A 248 -18.68 6.40 4.89
C PHE A 248 -17.62 6.81 3.85
N GLY A 249 -16.36 6.56 4.10
CA GLY A 249 -15.31 6.80 3.11
C GLY A 249 -15.44 5.90 1.88
N GLY A 250 -16.14 4.77 2.01
CA GLY A 250 -16.24 3.75 0.95
C GLY A 250 -14.91 3.10 0.62
N GLY A 251 -14.89 2.29 -0.44
CA GLY A 251 -13.67 1.64 -0.92
C GLY A 251 -13.33 0.33 -0.21
N LEU A 252 -12.05 0.08 0.02
CA LEU A 252 -11.58 -1.16 0.62
C LEU A 252 -11.81 -1.21 2.13
N VAL A 253 -12.07 -2.39 2.65
CA VAL A 253 -12.04 -2.69 4.09
C VAL A 253 -10.88 -3.65 4.36
N CYS A 254 -9.84 -3.14 5.00
CA CYS A 254 -8.65 -3.91 5.34
C CYS A 254 -8.58 -4.18 6.84
N SER A 255 -8.03 -5.33 7.24
CA SER A 255 -7.76 -5.67 8.63
C SER A 255 -6.42 -6.37 8.75
N THR A 256 -5.62 -5.94 9.72
CA THR A 256 -4.34 -6.55 10.10
C THR A 256 -4.42 -7.22 11.47
N GLU A 257 -5.65 -7.46 11.93
CA GLU A 257 -5.91 -7.99 13.26
C GLU A 257 -5.70 -9.50 13.34
N LYS A 258 -5.23 -9.98 14.49
CA LYS A 258 -5.33 -11.40 14.86
C LYS A 258 -6.77 -11.70 15.28
N LEU A 259 -7.63 -11.98 14.31
CA LEU A 259 -9.08 -12.09 14.49
C LEU A 259 -9.51 -13.04 15.62
N ALA A 260 -8.72 -14.09 15.90
CA ALA A 260 -8.99 -15.05 16.99
C ALA A 260 -8.73 -14.46 18.39
N GLU A 261 -8.02 -13.34 18.48
CA GLU A 261 -7.64 -12.68 19.74
C GLU A 261 -8.44 -11.38 20.00
N ILE A 262 -9.36 -11.01 19.06
CA ILE A 262 -10.18 -9.80 19.18
C ILE A 262 -11.40 -10.09 20.05
N ASP A 263 -11.67 -9.20 21.00
CA ASP A 263 -12.89 -9.25 21.82
C ASP A 263 -14.14 -9.16 20.94
N SER A 264 -15.19 -9.89 21.30
CA SER A 264 -16.40 -10.04 20.47
C SER A 264 -17.11 -8.72 20.17
N ASP A 265 -17.11 -7.78 21.12
CA ASP A 265 -17.69 -6.44 20.96
C ASP A 265 -16.87 -5.58 19.99
N ARG A 266 -15.53 -5.68 20.03
CA ARG A 266 -14.64 -5.01 19.09
C ARG A 266 -14.72 -5.61 17.68
N LEU A 267 -14.91 -6.93 17.59
CA LEU A 267 -15.12 -7.63 16.31
C LEU A 267 -16.38 -7.15 15.57
N MET A 268 -17.40 -6.67 16.32
CA MET A 268 -18.60 -6.10 15.72
C MET A 268 -18.31 -4.86 14.86
N ASN A 269 -17.27 -4.07 15.18
CA ASN A 269 -16.89 -2.92 14.35
C ASN A 269 -16.46 -3.38 12.94
N LEU A 270 -15.69 -4.47 12.82
CA LEU A 270 -15.37 -5.04 11.51
C LEU A 270 -16.62 -5.54 10.78
N ARG A 271 -17.56 -6.15 11.49
CA ARG A 271 -18.82 -6.62 10.89
C ARG A 271 -19.70 -5.50 10.35
N HIS A 272 -19.71 -4.34 11.00
CA HIS A 272 -20.50 -3.19 10.58
C HIS A 272 -20.02 -2.58 9.26
N VAL A 273 -18.73 -2.69 8.92
CA VAL A 273 -18.18 -2.17 7.67
C VAL A 273 -18.11 -3.22 6.56
N MET A 274 -18.51 -4.47 6.83
CA MET A 274 -18.44 -5.57 5.87
C MET A 274 -19.81 -6.16 5.56
N PRO A 275 -20.13 -6.44 4.28
CA PRO A 275 -19.28 -6.12 3.12
C PRO A 275 -19.14 -4.61 2.92
N ALA A 276 -18.06 -4.20 2.27
CA ALA A 276 -17.86 -2.81 1.90
C ALA A 276 -19.07 -2.31 1.08
N VAL A 277 -19.56 -1.14 1.42
CA VAL A 277 -20.69 -0.52 0.72
C VAL A 277 -20.17 0.63 -0.13
N ASN A 278 -20.70 0.75 -1.34
CA ASN A 278 -20.41 1.91 -2.17
C ASN A 278 -21.31 3.06 -1.72
N THR A 279 -20.79 3.85 -0.77
CA THR A 279 -21.48 5.05 -0.28
C THR A 279 -20.93 6.25 -1.05
N GLU A 280 -21.78 7.23 -1.35
CA GLU A 280 -21.39 8.54 -1.83
C GLU A 280 -21.65 9.60 -0.74
N PRO A 281 -20.90 9.60 0.36
CA PRO A 281 -21.11 10.58 1.41
C PRO A 281 -20.68 11.95 0.92
N VAL A 282 -21.50 12.95 1.16
CA VAL A 282 -21.14 14.35 0.88
C VAL A 282 -20.76 15.01 2.20
N PRO A 283 -19.50 15.35 2.44
CA PRO A 283 -19.09 16.08 3.63
C PRO A 283 -19.78 17.45 3.67
N ARG A 284 -20.40 17.80 4.77
CA ARG A 284 -21.13 19.08 4.92
C ARG A 284 -20.23 20.31 4.84
N LYS A 285 -18.96 20.19 5.26
CA LYS A 285 -17.99 21.29 5.25
C LYS A 285 -16.61 20.76 4.92
N LEU A 286 -16.21 20.92 3.66
CA LEU A 286 -14.85 20.59 3.22
C LEU A 286 -13.77 21.51 3.82
N THR A 287 -14.16 22.71 4.29
CA THR A 287 -13.24 23.72 4.83
C THR A 287 -13.01 23.57 6.35
N ASP A 288 -13.89 22.89 7.06
CA ASP A 288 -13.79 22.67 8.51
C ASP A 288 -13.25 21.27 8.79
N CYS A 289 -11.98 21.08 8.51
CA CYS A 289 -11.31 19.79 8.67
C CYS A 289 -11.19 19.30 10.12
N GLU A 290 -11.61 20.09 11.10
CA GLU A 290 -11.60 19.73 12.51
C GLU A 290 -12.94 19.13 12.97
N ARG A 291 -14.00 19.28 12.19
CA ARG A 291 -15.35 18.81 12.54
C ARG A 291 -15.99 18.04 11.40
N PHE A 292 -15.89 16.71 11.47
CA PHE A 292 -16.62 15.84 10.56
C PHE A 292 -18.10 15.77 10.91
N GLN A 293 -18.95 16.17 9.99
CA GLN A 293 -20.34 15.79 9.98
C GLN A 293 -20.66 15.24 8.59
N SER A 294 -20.78 13.93 8.46
CA SER A 294 -21.46 13.31 7.32
C SER A 294 -22.95 13.35 7.58
N GLN A 295 -23.74 13.68 6.56
CA GLN A 295 -25.17 13.42 6.57
C GLN A 295 -25.43 12.03 5.99
N ILE A 296 -26.22 11.24 6.71
CA ILE A 296 -26.94 10.10 6.18
C ILE A 296 -28.29 10.66 5.77
N ASP A 297 -28.62 10.64 4.48
CA ASP A 297 -29.98 10.82 4.00
C ASP A 297 -30.75 9.49 4.09
#